data_6eb49f35b8c4d674e27496233e5977b1
#
_entry.id   6eb49f35b8c4d674e27496233e5977b1
#
_cell.length_a   1.000
_cell.length_b   1.000
_cell.length_c   1.000
_cell.angle_alpha   90.00
_cell.angle_beta   90.00
_cell.angle_gamma   90.00
#
_symmetry.space_group_name_H-M   'P 1'
#
loop_
_entity.id
_entity.type
_entity.pdbx_description
1 polymer ?
#
loop_
_entity_poly.entity_id
_entity_poly.type
_entity_poly.pdbx_seq_one_letter_code
_entity_poly.pdbx_strand_id
1 'polypeptide(L)'
;MIIPHRDTLLNARKVYSQCANKVEQSIAAQGLTPLLSNQVIGIGVATEWVRRAAEMDNIHYMGKRFNKSKKNDLFIELLRFNFSWFALNAIFTRNDLLSLFGTPSDHSEYSAFSLLYNSAVPPNATVRLQKLHLLLNTQITTRLPSTSNHSVSTLEGIYLKYLPNNIRGRTARAIQQAVQAGNANSLDMPTLLYQFRNWSVHGNTLHGCFGSHSRFLEYASLLQETLAEVHYETARKLRSLL
;
A
#
# COMPACT_ATOMS: atom_id res chain seq x y z
N MET A 1 -10.91 -19.47 -2.06
CA MET A 1 -10.92 -18.35 -1.09
C MET A 1 -11.45 -17.12 -1.83
N ILE A 2 -12.53 -16.51 -1.36
CA ILE A 2 -13.01 -15.23 -1.93
C ILE A 2 -12.02 -14.17 -1.46
N ILE A 3 -11.41 -13.44 -2.40
CA ILE A 3 -10.46 -12.39 -2.10
C ILE A 3 -11.25 -11.08 -2.11
N PRO A 4 -11.58 -10.50 -0.94
CA PRO A 4 -12.53 -9.40 -0.85
C PRO A 4 -12.15 -8.17 -1.69
N HIS A 5 -10.85 -7.94 -1.88
CA HIS A 5 -10.34 -6.78 -2.62
C HIS A 5 -10.15 -7.01 -4.13
N ARG A 6 -10.32 -8.24 -4.62
CA ARG A 6 -10.17 -8.55 -6.06
C ARG A 6 -11.19 -7.78 -6.91
N ASP A 7 -12.45 -7.84 -6.52
CA ASP A 7 -13.53 -7.16 -7.26
C ASP A 7 -13.36 -5.64 -7.21
N THR A 8 -12.89 -5.11 -6.09
CA THR A 8 -12.57 -3.69 -5.96
C THR A 8 -11.45 -3.28 -6.92
N LEU A 9 -10.38 -4.07 -7.04
CA LEU A 9 -9.30 -3.84 -8.02
C LEU A 9 -9.80 -3.96 -9.47
N LEU A 10 -10.62 -4.95 -9.78
CA LEU A 10 -11.21 -5.09 -11.12
C LEU A 10 -12.12 -3.90 -11.48
N ASN A 11 -12.89 -3.40 -10.52
CA ASN A 11 -13.68 -2.19 -10.69
C ASN A 11 -12.77 -0.96 -10.88
N ALA A 12 -11.71 -0.81 -10.12
CA ALA A 12 -10.72 0.24 -10.29
C ALA A 12 -10.10 0.21 -11.69
N ARG A 13 -9.67 -0.98 -12.16
CA ARG A 13 -9.16 -1.21 -13.52
C ARG A 13 -10.14 -0.71 -14.58
N LYS A 14 -11.42 -1.09 -14.46
CA LYS A 14 -12.47 -0.66 -15.40
C LYS A 14 -12.56 0.87 -15.47
N VAL A 15 -12.52 1.55 -14.32
CA VAL A 15 -12.59 3.01 -14.28
C VAL A 15 -11.31 3.65 -14.83
N TYR A 16 -10.12 3.11 -14.55
CA TYR A 16 -8.87 3.58 -15.18
C TYR A 16 -8.91 3.43 -16.70
N SER A 17 -9.44 2.31 -17.23
CA SER A 17 -9.61 2.16 -18.68
C SER A 17 -10.54 3.23 -19.27
N GLN A 18 -11.61 3.61 -18.55
CA GLN A 18 -12.48 4.70 -18.98
C GLN A 18 -11.75 6.05 -18.97
N CYS A 19 -10.85 6.29 -18.00
CA CYS A 19 -9.98 7.47 -17.97
C CYS A 19 -9.04 7.50 -19.18
N ALA A 20 -8.39 6.37 -19.51
CA ALA A 20 -7.54 6.29 -20.70
C ALA A 20 -8.30 6.62 -21.98
N ASN A 21 -9.50 6.05 -22.17
CA ASN A 21 -10.34 6.34 -23.32
C ASN A 21 -10.72 7.83 -23.44
N LYS A 22 -10.98 8.51 -22.30
CA LYS A 22 -11.23 9.96 -22.31
C LYS A 22 -10.01 10.77 -22.80
N VAL A 23 -8.81 10.42 -22.32
CA VAL A 23 -7.58 11.08 -22.77
C VAL A 23 -7.33 10.80 -24.25
N GLU A 24 -7.54 9.58 -24.72
CA GLU A 24 -7.43 9.21 -26.14
C GLU A 24 -8.41 9.99 -27.01
N GLN A 25 -9.66 10.18 -26.56
CA GLN A 25 -10.63 11.05 -27.25
C GLN A 25 -10.16 12.50 -27.33
N SER A 26 -9.53 13.01 -26.25
CA SER A 26 -8.94 14.35 -26.26
C SER A 26 -7.76 14.45 -27.23
N ILE A 27 -6.93 13.39 -27.33
CA ILE A 27 -5.84 13.32 -28.32
C ILE A 27 -6.41 13.31 -29.75
N ALA A 28 -7.47 12.56 -29.99
CA ALA A 28 -8.11 12.52 -31.31
C ALA A 28 -8.72 13.89 -31.72
N ALA A 29 -9.23 14.64 -30.77
CA ALA A 29 -9.87 15.94 -31.02
C ALA A 29 -8.85 17.11 -31.12
N GLN A 30 -7.77 17.08 -30.36
CA GLN A 30 -6.85 18.22 -30.21
C GLN A 30 -5.43 17.95 -30.71
N GLY A 31 -5.14 16.68 -31.08
CA GLY A 31 -3.81 16.21 -31.38
C GLY A 31 -3.02 15.76 -30.12
N LEU A 32 -1.93 15.03 -30.35
CA LEU A 32 -1.07 14.54 -29.29
C LEU A 32 -0.22 15.67 -28.72
N THR A 33 -0.42 15.96 -27.43
CA THR A 33 0.45 16.86 -26.65
C THR A 33 1.29 16.06 -25.66
N PRO A 34 2.45 16.58 -25.19
CA PRO A 34 3.23 15.93 -24.15
C PRO A 34 2.42 15.62 -22.88
N LEU A 35 1.52 16.54 -22.50
CA LEU A 35 0.61 16.39 -21.36
C LEU A 35 -0.29 15.16 -21.54
N LEU A 36 -1.02 15.10 -22.64
CA LEU A 36 -1.94 13.97 -22.92
C LEU A 36 -1.21 12.65 -23.09
N SER A 37 -0.02 12.66 -23.72
CA SER A 37 0.83 11.48 -23.83
C SER A 37 1.24 10.94 -22.46
N ASN A 38 1.69 11.80 -21.55
CA ASN A 38 2.07 11.42 -20.20
C ASN A 38 0.89 10.88 -19.39
N GLN A 39 -0.28 11.50 -19.53
CA GLN A 39 -1.51 11.05 -18.87
C GLN A 39 -1.92 9.65 -19.33
N VAL A 40 -1.99 9.41 -20.64
CA VAL A 40 -2.40 8.11 -21.18
C VAL A 40 -1.42 6.99 -20.78
N ILE A 41 -0.11 7.27 -20.82
CA ILE A 41 0.91 6.31 -20.37
C ILE A 41 0.75 6.01 -18.89
N GLY A 42 0.62 7.02 -18.02
CA GLY A 42 0.47 6.84 -16.57
C GLY A 42 -0.75 6.01 -16.22
N ILE A 43 -1.90 6.34 -16.81
CA ILE A 43 -3.16 5.61 -16.61
C ILE A 43 -3.06 4.17 -17.16
N GLY A 44 -2.43 3.98 -18.32
CA GLY A 44 -2.22 2.65 -18.90
C GLY A 44 -1.35 1.76 -18.01
N VAL A 45 -0.24 2.30 -17.48
CA VAL A 45 0.62 1.59 -16.52
C VAL A 45 -0.14 1.25 -15.24
N ALA A 46 -0.91 2.18 -14.68
CA ALA A 46 -1.74 1.93 -13.50
C ALA A 46 -2.77 0.83 -13.77
N THR A 47 -3.46 0.87 -14.92
CA THR A 47 -4.43 -0.14 -15.34
C THR A 47 -3.82 -1.54 -15.37
N GLU A 48 -2.62 -1.67 -15.95
CA GLU A 48 -1.94 -2.96 -16.08
C GLU A 48 -1.48 -3.51 -14.71
N TRP A 49 -0.91 -2.68 -13.85
CA TRP A 49 -0.50 -3.12 -12.51
C TRP A 49 -1.69 -3.48 -11.61
N VAL A 50 -2.80 -2.74 -11.68
CA VAL A 50 -4.05 -3.10 -10.97
C VAL A 50 -4.58 -4.44 -11.48
N ARG A 51 -4.52 -4.69 -12.79
CA ARG A 51 -4.90 -5.99 -13.37
C ARG A 51 -4.05 -7.11 -12.79
N ARG A 52 -2.72 -6.97 -12.78
CA ARG A 52 -1.81 -7.97 -12.21
C ARG A 52 -2.08 -8.22 -10.73
N ALA A 53 -2.34 -7.17 -9.94
CA ALA A 53 -2.71 -7.31 -8.54
C ALA A 53 -4.02 -8.09 -8.37
N ALA A 54 -5.04 -7.82 -9.20
CA ALA A 54 -6.34 -8.48 -9.14
C ALA A 54 -6.30 -9.95 -9.58
N GLU A 55 -5.49 -10.26 -10.60
CA GLU A 55 -5.41 -11.59 -11.21
C GLU A 55 -4.42 -12.53 -10.51
N MET A 56 -3.64 -12.01 -9.54
CA MET A 56 -2.70 -12.83 -8.79
C MET A 56 -3.44 -13.71 -7.78
N ASP A 57 -3.56 -14.98 -8.08
CA ASP A 57 -4.27 -15.96 -7.24
C ASP A 57 -3.37 -17.15 -6.83
N ASN A 58 -2.23 -17.34 -7.49
CA ASN A 58 -1.31 -18.42 -7.18
C ASN A 58 0.13 -18.08 -7.56
N ILE A 59 1.09 -18.60 -6.76
CA ILE A 59 2.52 -18.52 -7.06
C ILE A 59 3.05 -19.93 -7.06
N HIS A 60 3.52 -20.38 -8.23
CA HIS A 60 4.17 -21.67 -8.38
C HIS A 60 5.66 -21.54 -8.06
N TYR A 61 6.09 -22.15 -6.96
CA TYR A 61 7.49 -22.31 -6.65
C TYR A 61 8.01 -23.68 -7.07
N MET A 62 9.15 -23.74 -7.70
CA MET A 62 9.81 -24.98 -8.13
C MET A 62 10.40 -25.80 -6.97
N GLY A 63 10.01 -25.60 -5.74
CA GLY A 63 10.54 -26.26 -4.56
C GLY A 63 9.51 -26.69 -3.52
N LYS A 64 9.62 -27.94 -3.04
CA LYS A 64 8.71 -28.54 -2.03
C LYS A 64 8.56 -27.76 -0.72
N ARG A 65 9.46 -26.81 -0.38
CA ARG A 65 9.43 -26.03 0.85
C ARG A 65 8.38 -24.92 0.88
N PHE A 66 7.88 -24.48 -0.26
CA PHE A 66 6.98 -23.34 -0.39
C PHE A 66 5.51 -23.72 -0.59
N ASN A 67 5.19 -24.99 -0.80
CA ASN A 67 3.82 -25.49 -0.98
C ASN A 67 2.98 -25.54 0.32
N LYS A 68 3.41 -24.90 1.42
CA LYS A 68 2.57 -24.74 2.60
C LYS A 68 1.64 -23.56 2.41
N SER A 69 0.35 -23.83 2.32
CA SER A 69 -0.73 -22.88 1.99
C SER A 69 -0.61 -21.50 2.65
N LYS A 70 -0.35 -21.42 3.95
CA LYS A 70 -0.25 -20.15 4.71
C LYS A 70 0.92 -19.24 4.28
N LYS A 71 2.05 -19.80 3.84
CA LYS A 71 3.17 -19.01 3.33
C LYS A 71 2.90 -18.47 1.94
N ASN A 72 2.23 -19.26 1.13
CA ASN A 72 1.83 -18.86 -0.21
C ASN A 72 0.83 -17.70 -0.15
N ASP A 73 -0.18 -17.78 0.71
CA ASP A 73 -1.16 -16.71 0.92
C ASP A 73 -0.49 -15.38 1.29
N LEU A 74 0.50 -15.43 2.19
CA LEU A 74 1.24 -14.23 2.59
C LEU A 74 2.05 -13.62 1.43
N PHE A 75 2.75 -14.45 0.65
CA PHE A 75 3.51 -13.97 -0.50
C PHE A 75 2.60 -13.38 -1.57
N ILE A 76 1.44 -13.98 -1.79
CA ILE A 76 0.43 -13.46 -2.71
C ILE A 76 -0.03 -12.07 -2.24
N GLU A 77 -0.36 -11.89 -0.98
CA GLU A 77 -0.78 -10.59 -0.44
C GLU A 77 0.33 -9.53 -0.53
N LEU A 78 1.58 -9.88 -0.24
CA LEU A 78 2.71 -8.97 -0.39
C LEU A 78 2.93 -8.54 -1.85
N LEU A 79 2.82 -9.47 -2.79
CA LEU A 79 2.96 -9.16 -4.22
C LEU A 79 1.78 -8.34 -4.75
N ARG A 80 0.55 -8.65 -4.32
CA ARG A 80 -0.62 -7.83 -4.63
C ARG A 80 -0.45 -6.40 -4.13
N PHE A 81 0.02 -6.25 -2.88
CA PHE A 81 0.30 -4.95 -2.31
C PHE A 81 1.35 -4.19 -3.15
N ASN A 82 2.46 -4.83 -3.50
CA ASN A 82 3.50 -4.19 -4.31
C ASN A 82 3.00 -3.82 -5.71
N PHE A 83 2.23 -4.67 -6.37
CA PHE A 83 1.64 -4.34 -7.67
C PHE A 83 0.61 -3.21 -7.59
N SER A 84 -0.21 -3.21 -6.53
CA SER A 84 -1.11 -2.09 -6.25
C SER A 84 -0.32 -0.81 -5.98
N TRP A 85 0.78 -0.89 -5.23
CA TRP A 85 1.64 0.27 -5.02
C TRP A 85 2.26 0.80 -6.31
N PHE A 86 2.77 -0.07 -7.19
CA PHE A 86 3.32 0.34 -8.50
C PHE A 86 2.27 1.02 -9.37
N ALA A 87 1.02 0.59 -9.28
CA ALA A 87 -0.08 1.26 -9.98
C ALA A 87 -0.33 2.67 -9.46
N LEU A 88 -0.36 2.90 -8.14
CA LEU A 88 -0.47 4.25 -7.57
C LEU A 88 0.75 5.09 -7.90
N ASN A 89 1.95 4.49 -7.84
CA ASN A 89 3.19 5.17 -8.18
C ASN A 89 3.14 5.73 -9.61
N ALA A 90 2.56 5.00 -10.55
CA ALA A 90 2.38 5.48 -11.93
C ALA A 90 1.47 6.72 -12.03
N ILE A 91 0.62 6.97 -11.04
CA ILE A 91 -0.24 8.16 -10.98
C ILE A 91 0.48 9.32 -10.27
N PHE A 92 0.99 9.09 -9.05
CA PHE A 92 1.48 10.20 -8.23
C PHE A 92 2.93 10.64 -8.53
N THR A 93 3.72 9.84 -9.25
CA THR A 93 5.05 10.28 -9.71
C THR A 93 5.00 11.11 -11.00
N ARG A 94 3.86 11.18 -11.65
CA ARG A 94 3.66 12.01 -12.85
C ARG A 94 3.00 13.32 -12.47
N ASN A 95 3.74 14.41 -12.58
CA ASN A 95 3.25 15.74 -12.23
C ASN A 95 1.94 16.07 -12.96
N ASP A 96 1.80 15.66 -14.22
CA ASP A 96 0.62 15.90 -15.05
C ASP A 96 -0.66 15.22 -14.56
N LEU A 97 -0.51 14.09 -13.86
CA LEU A 97 -1.63 13.38 -13.22
C LEU A 97 -1.81 13.84 -11.78
N LEU A 98 -0.73 13.99 -11.03
CA LEU A 98 -0.78 14.39 -9.63
C LEU A 98 -1.37 15.81 -9.46
N SER A 99 -1.04 16.74 -10.35
CA SER A 99 -1.54 18.13 -10.33
C SER A 99 -3.07 18.21 -10.43
N LEU A 100 -3.72 17.20 -11.02
CA LEU A 100 -5.19 17.12 -11.05
C LEU A 100 -5.78 16.94 -9.65
N PHE A 101 -5.02 16.37 -8.71
CA PHE A 101 -5.44 16.16 -7.32
C PHE A 101 -5.02 17.30 -6.39
N GLY A 102 -4.11 18.16 -6.83
CA GLY A 102 -3.59 19.31 -6.06
C GLY A 102 -2.06 19.38 -6.06
N THR A 103 -1.52 20.12 -5.11
CA THR A 103 -0.07 20.29 -4.92
C THR A 103 0.37 19.59 -3.65
N PRO A 104 1.38 18.70 -3.71
CA PRO A 104 1.92 18.06 -2.52
C PRO A 104 2.64 19.08 -1.62
N SER A 105 2.71 18.80 -0.31
CA SER A 105 3.33 19.70 0.67
C SER A 105 4.85 19.84 0.51
N ASP A 106 5.49 18.87 -0.11
CA ASP A 106 6.91 18.84 -0.47
C ASP A 106 7.14 17.88 -1.65
N HIS A 107 8.37 17.78 -2.15
CA HIS A 107 8.74 16.94 -3.29
C HIS A 107 8.99 15.46 -2.93
N SER A 108 8.63 15.02 -1.71
CA SER A 108 8.81 13.62 -1.33
C SER A 108 7.74 12.72 -1.92
N GLU A 109 8.10 11.46 -2.19
CA GLU A 109 7.16 10.42 -2.61
C GLU A 109 6.01 10.25 -1.59
N TYR A 110 6.33 10.37 -0.28
CA TYR A 110 5.31 10.31 0.77
C TYR A 110 4.29 11.44 0.68
N SER A 111 4.73 12.68 0.42
CA SER A 111 3.81 13.82 0.28
C SER A 111 2.91 13.69 -0.95
N ALA A 112 3.45 13.22 -2.07
CA ALA A 112 2.68 12.93 -3.28
C ALA A 112 1.64 11.82 -3.04
N PHE A 113 2.04 10.72 -2.40
CA PHE A 113 1.13 9.65 -2.02
C PHE A 113 0.06 10.13 -1.02
N SER A 114 0.44 10.89 0.00
CA SER A 114 -0.50 11.42 1.01
C SER A 114 -1.53 12.35 0.38
N LEU A 115 -1.13 13.20 -0.57
CA LEU A 115 -2.06 14.04 -1.33
C LEU A 115 -3.08 13.19 -2.08
N LEU A 116 -2.61 12.17 -2.81
CA LEU A 116 -3.48 11.28 -3.56
C LEU A 116 -4.46 10.54 -2.62
N TYR A 117 -3.95 9.97 -1.53
CA TYR A 117 -4.75 9.29 -0.52
C TYR A 117 -5.83 10.21 0.07
N ASN A 118 -5.46 11.40 0.52
CA ASN A 118 -6.38 12.37 1.13
C ASN A 118 -7.43 12.88 0.13
N SER A 119 -7.12 12.84 -1.15
CA SER A 119 -8.07 13.19 -2.23
C SER A 119 -9.04 12.04 -2.56
N ALA A 120 -8.74 10.83 -2.16
CA ALA A 120 -9.44 9.59 -2.50
C ALA A 120 -9.59 8.68 -1.27
N VAL A 121 -9.98 9.27 -0.13
CA VAL A 121 -10.10 8.54 1.16
C VAL A 121 -11.12 7.40 1.03
N PRO A 122 -10.72 6.16 1.31
CA PRO A 122 -11.63 5.02 1.24
C PRO A 122 -12.73 5.08 2.32
N PRO A 123 -13.95 4.64 2.03
CA PRO A 123 -15.07 4.73 2.97
C PRO A 123 -14.84 3.94 4.28
N ASN A 124 -14.08 2.83 4.21
CA ASN A 124 -13.81 1.97 5.37
C ASN A 124 -12.44 2.22 6.03
N ALA A 125 -11.73 3.28 5.65
CA ALA A 125 -10.37 3.55 6.12
C ALA A 125 -10.28 3.66 7.64
N THR A 126 -11.22 4.34 8.30
CA THR A 126 -11.23 4.52 9.75
C THR A 126 -11.38 3.20 10.50
N VAL A 127 -12.30 2.34 10.07
CA VAL A 127 -12.54 1.03 10.71
C VAL A 127 -11.30 0.12 10.55
N ARG A 128 -10.69 0.12 9.37
CA ARG A 128 -9.47 -0.64 9.14
C ARG A 128 -8.28 -0.09 9.93
N LEU A 129 -8.16 1.22 10.03
CA LEU A 129 -7.12 1.85 10.83
C LEU A 129 -7.20 1.43 12.30
N GLN A 130 -8.41 1.41 12.88
CA GLN A 130 -8.61 0.91 14.25
C GLN A 130 -8.17 -0.55 14.42
N LYS A 131 -8.50 -1.43 13.46
CA LYS A 131 -8.03 -2.83 13.48
C LYS A 131 -6.50 -2.93 13.37
N LEU A 132 -5.88 -2.12 12.52
CA LEU A 132 -4.42 -2.07 12.39
C LEU A 132 -3.76 -1.59 13.71
N HIS A 133 -4.32 -0.58 14.37
CA HIS A 133 -3.85 -0.15 15.69
C HIS A 133 -3.94 -1.27 16.73
N LEU A 134 -5.06 -2.03 16.77
CA LEU A 134 -5.20 -3.17 17.67
C LEU A 134 -4.12 -4.24 17.42
N LEU A 135 -3.87 -4.58 16.15
CA LEU A 135 -2.82 -5.55 15.79
C LEU A 135 -1.43 -5.07 16.20
N LEU A 136 -1.13 -3.77 16.04
CA LEU A 136 0.15 -3.18 16.40
C LEU A 136 0.34 -3.05 17.92
N ASN A 137 -0.71 -2.78 18.67
CA ASN A 137 -0.69 -2.64 20.13
C ASN A 137 -0.72 -3.99 20.87
N THR A 138 -0.99 -5.10 20.17
CA THR A 138 -1.06 -6.42 20.83
C THR A 138 0.32 -6.85 21.33
N GLN A 139 0.38 -7.30 22.60
CA GLN A 139 1.59 -7.84 23.20
C GLN A 139 1.98 -9.18 22.57
N ILE A 140 3.25 -9.32 22.28
CA ILE A 140 3.84 -10.54 21.74
C ILE A 140 5.13 -10.87 22.49
N THR A 141 5.50 -12.14 22.52
CA THR A 141 6.82 -12.55 22.97
C THR A 141 7.78 -12.47 21.80
N THR A 142 8.75 -11.57 21.85
CA THR A 142 9.80 -11.46 20.84
C THR A 142 11.15 -11.82 21.42
N ARG A 143 12.01 -12.43 20.59
CA ARG A 143 13.40 -12.72 20.95
C ARG A 143 14.24 -11.51 20.57
N LEU A 144 14.64 -10.73 21.56
CA LEU A 144 15.60 -9.65 21.35
C LEU A 144 17.03 -10.22 21.19
N PRO A 145 17.96 -9.50 20.54
CA PRO A 145 19.33 -9.96 20.32
C PRO A 145 20.11 -10.31 21.60
N SER A 146 19.64 -9.84 22.76
CA SER A 146 20.25 -10.03 24.07
C SER A 146 19.81 -11.29 24.84
N THR A 147 19.30 -12.32 24.17
CA THR A 147 19.09 -13.68 24.73
C THR A 147 17.86 -13.96 25.57
N SER A 148 17.08 -12.98 25.97
CA SER A 148 15.86 -13.20 26.75
C SER A 148 14.59 -12.96 25.93
N ASN A 149 13.56 -13.78 26.17
CA ASN A 149 12.22 -13.53 25.62
C ASN A 149 11.57 -12.37 26.39
N HIS A 150 11.26 -11.29 25.70
CA HIS A 150 10.54 -10.15 26.28
C HIS A 150 9.14 -10.05 25.69
N SER A 151 8.19 -9.69 26.53
CA SER A 151 6.85 -9.32 26.10
C SER A 151 6.87 -7.85 25.69
N VAL A 152 6.70 -7.59 24.41
CA VAL A 152 6.64 -6.24 23.83
C VAL A 152 5.44 -6.13 22.91
N SER A 153 4.97 -4.92 22.61
CA SER A 153 3.96 -4.76 21.56
C SER A 153 4.52 -5.12 20.18
N THR A 154 3.66 -5.47 19.25
CA THR A 154 4.06 -5.69 17.85
C THR A 154 4.77 -4.47 17.28
N LEU A 155 4.26 -3.26 17.56
CA LEU A 155 4.86 -1.99 17.15
C LEU A 155 6.29 -1.82 17.68
N GLU A 156 6.49 -2.09 18.97
CA GLU A 156 7.81 -2.04 19.61
C GLU A 156 8.76 -3.10 19.02
N GLY A 157 8.27 -4.30 18.76
CA GLY A 157 9.04 -5.36 18.08
C GLY A 157 9.50 -4.95 16.68
N ILE A 158 8.64 -4.27 15.91
CA ILE A 158 8.98 -3.70 14.61
C ILE A 158 10.06 -2.62 14.76
N TYR A 159 9.88 -1.71 15.68
CA TYR A 159 10.84 -0.63 15.95
C TYR A 159 12.22 -1.19 16.30
N LEU A 160 12.29 -2.07 17.29
CA LEU A 160 13.54 -2.65 17.78
C LEU A 160 14.29 -3.45 16.71
N LYS A 161 13.57 -4.10 15.82
CA LYS A 161 14.18 -4.98 14.82
C LYS A 161 14.60 -4.25 13.53
N TYR A 162 13.87 -3.23 13.11
CA TYR A 162 14.02 -2.65 11.77
C TYR A 162 14.37 -1.16 11.73
N LEU A 163 14.21 -0.42 12.84
CA LEU A 163 14.39 1.02 12.85
C LEU A 163 15.61 1.55 13.64
N PRO A 164 16.33 0.77 14.46
CA PRO A 164 17.32 1.34 15.38
C PRO A 164 18.49 2.07 14.72
N ASN A 165 18.82 1.72 13.46
CA ASN A 165 20.02 2.23 12.78
C ASN A 165 19.73 3.22 11.64
N ASN A 166 18.47 3.47 11.29
CA ASN A 166 18.12 4.28 10.13
C ASN A 166 16.81 5.06 10.31
N ILE A 167 16.68 5.79 11.42
CA ILE A 167 15.53 6.69 11.63
C ILE A 167 15.70 7.92 10.74
N ARG A 168 15.56 7.70 9.45
CA ARG A 168 15.52 8.76 8.44
C ARG A 168 14.14 8.76 7.79
N GLY A 169 13.56 9.95 7.66
CA GLY A 169 12.26 10.13 7.05
C GLY A 169 11.09 10.27 8.03
N ARG A 170 10.02 10.86 7.52
CA ARG A 170 8.84 11.26 8.30
C ARG A 170 8.12 10.05 8.91
N THR A 171 7.90 9.00 8.13
CA THR A 171 7.15 7.81 8.58
C THR A 171 7.91 7.00 9.63
N ALA A 172 9.23 6.89 9.53
CA ALA A 172 10.05 6.23 10.54
C ALA A 172 10.03 7.01 11.88
N ARG A 173 10.07 8.34 11.83
CA ARG A 173 9.91 9.19 13.02
C ARG A 173 8.52 9.07 13.65
N ALA A 174 7.47 8.97 12.85
CA ALA A 174 6.12 8.75 13.37
C ALA A 174 6.01 7.42 14.13
N ILE A 175 6.62 6.35 13.62
CA ILE A 175 6.66 5.06 14.33
C ILE A 175 7.47 5.19 15.63
N GLN A 176 8.61 5.85 15.61
CA GLN A 176 9.39 6.10 16.82
C GLN A 176 8.58 6.84 17.90
N GLN A 177 7.86 7.89 17.51
CA GLN A 177 6.99 8.63 18.41
C GLN A 177 5.85 7.77 18.96
N ALA A 178 5.23 6.92 18.13
CA ALA A 178 4.20 5.99 18.56
C ALA A 178 4.74 4.97 19.58
N VAL A 179 5.96 4.46 19.38
CA VAL A 179 6.64 3.57 20.36
C VAL A 179 6.92 4.30 21.66
N GLN A 180 7.43 5.54 21.60
CA GLN A 180 7.67 6.37 22.80
C GLN A 180 6.37 6.67 23.57
N ALA A 181 5.26 6.85 22.85
CA ALA A 181 3.93 7.01 23.44
C ALA A 181 3.32 5.68 23.94
N GLY A 182 3.95 4.55 23.67
CA GLY A 182 3.50 3.22 24.08
C GLY A 182 2.28 2.69 23.31
N ASN A 183 1.88 3.32 22.20
CA ASN A 183 0.75 2.87 21.39
C ASN A 183 0.82 3.36 19.93
N ALA A 184 0.09 2.67 19.04
CA ALA A 184 0.03 2.97 17.61
C ALA A 184 -1.06 3.99 17.22
N ASN A 185 -1.82 4.53 18.15
CA ASN A 185 -3.03 5.31 17.85
C ASN A 185 -2.75 6.64 17.13
N SER A 186 -1.52 7.13 17.21
CA SER A 186 -1.07 8.34 16.50
C SER A 186 -0.67 8.08 15.02
N LEU A 187 -0.58 6.82 14.59
CA LEU A 187 -0.22 6.47 13.22
C LEU A 187 -1.46 6.55 12.32
N ASP A 188 -1.36 7.33 11.26
CA ASP A 188 -2.39 7.42 10.24
C ASP A 188 -2.23 6.35 9.15
N MET A 189 -3.27 6.17 8.34
CA MET A 189 -3.28 5.16 7.28
C MET A 189 -2.22 5.39 6.21
N PRO A 190 -1.98 6.62 5.70
CA PRO A 190 -0.89 6.89 4.77
C PRO A 190 0.48 6.48 5.31
N THR A 191 0.75 6.74 6.59
CA THR A 191 2.01 6.34 7.24
C THR A 191 2.16 4.82 7.26
N LEU A 192 1.10 4.09 7.64
CA LEU A 192 1.13 2.62 7.69
C LEU A 192 1.32 2.01 6.30
N LEU A 193 0.58 2.49 5.29
CA LEU A 193 0.70 2.03 3.91
C LEU A 193 2.10 2.28 3.34
N TYR A 194 2.62 3.51 3.51
CA TYR A 194 3.93 3.88 3.00
C TYR A 194 5.05 3.11 3.68
N GLN A 195 4.96 2.92 5.00
CA GLN A 195 5.96 2.16 5.75
C GLN A 195 5.93 0.67 5.40
N PHE A 196 4.74 0.09 5.20
CA PHE A 196 4.61 -1.30 4.76
C PHE A 196 5.22 -1.51 3.37
N ARG A 197 5.00 -0.56 2.46
CA ARG A 197 5.68 -0.57 1.15
C ARG A 197 7.20 -0.59 1.30
N ASN A 198 7.75 0.29 2.13
CA ASN A 198 9.19 0.33 2.34
C ASN A 198 9.73 -1.02 2.85
N TRP A 199 9.03 -1.66 3.77
CA TRP A 199 9.43 -2.97 4.28
C TRP A 199 9.28 -4.07 3.24
N SER A 200 8.19 -4.10 2.49
CA SER A 200 7.92 -5.15 1.50
C SER A 200 8.88 -5.09 0.30
N VAL A 201 9.20 -3.90 -0.18
CA VAL A 201 10.12 -3.70 -1.32
C VAL A 201 11.58 -3.98 -0.94
N HIS A 202 11.98 -3.63 0.30
CA HIS A 202 13.35 -3.88 0.78
C HIS A 202 13.56 -5.30 1.35
N GLY A 203 12.60 -6.20 1.19
CA GLY A 203 12.74 -7.61 1.58
C GLY A 203 12.73 -7.89 3.08
N ASN A 204 12.27 -6.92 3.89
CA ASN A 204 12.16 -7.09 5.33
C ASN A 204 10.95 -7.96 5.68
N THR A 205 11.19 -9.07 6.36
CA THR A 205 10.15 -9.98 6.81
C THR A 205 9.65 -9.59 8.19
N LEU A 206 8.56 -8.84 8.26
CA LEU A 206 7.95 -8.39 9.52
C LEU A 206 7.23 -9.49 10.30
N HIS A 207 6.98 -10.65 9.69
CA HIS A 207 6.13 -11.68 10.29
C HIS A 207 6.55 -12.09 11.71
N GLY A 208 7.86 -12.08 12.00
CA GLY A 208 8.39 -12.38 13.34
C GLY A 208 8.00 -11.36 14.41
N CYS A 209 7.61 -10.13 14.01
CA CYS A 209 7.16 -9.09 14.93
C CYS A 209 5.66 -9.18 15.24
N PHE A 210 4.91 -10.05 14.57
CA PHE A 210 3.47 -10.25 14.78
C PHE A 210 3.16 -11.49 15.63
N GLY A 211 4.15 -12.25 16.04
CA GLY A 211 3.99 -13.48 16.83
C GLY A 211 3.40 -14.64 16.04
N SER A 212 2.69 -14.43 14.94
CA SER A 212 2.17 -15.49 14.07
C SER A 212 2.01 -15.03 12.62
N HIS A 213 2.07 -16.00 11.68
CA HIS A 213 1.80 -15.75 10.26
C HIS A 213 0.37 -15.25 10.01
N SER A 214 -0.61 -15.76 10.76
CA SER A 214 -2.02 -15.38 10.58
C SER A 214 -2.24 -13.91 10.92
N ARG A 215 -1.65 -13.42 12.00
CA ARG A 215 -1.74 -11.99 12.38
C ARG A 215 -1.04 -11.08 11.38
N PHE A 216 0.12 -11.50 10.87
CA PHE A 216 0.80 -10.74 9.83
C PHE A 216 0.02 -10.75 8.52
N LEU A 217 -0.60 -11.87 8.14
CA LEU A 217 -1.47 -11.96 6.97
C LEU A 217 -2.69 -11.03 7.14
N GLU A 218 -3.32 -11.02 8.31
CA GLU A 218 -4.42 -10.10 8.62
C GLU A 218 -3.99 -8.62 8.46
N TYR A 219 -2.84 -8.25 8.99
CA TYR A 219 -2.27 -6.92 8.85
C TYR A 219 -2.03 -6.55 7.37
N ALA A 220 -1.39 -7.43 6.61
CA ALA A 220 -1.12 -7.24 5.18
C ALA A 220 -2.42 -7.14 4.37
N SER A 221 -3.41 -7.99 4.64
CA SER A 221 -4.71 -7.97 3.97
C SER A 221 -5.50 -6.68 4.24
N LEU A 222 -5.52 -6.18 5.47
CA LEU A 222 -6.17 -4.90 5.80
C LEU A 222 -5.54 -3.72 5.03
N LEU A 223 -4.22 -3.71 4.90
CA LEU A 223 -3.52 -2.69 4.10
C LEU A 223 -3.82 -2.85 2.61
N GLN A 224 -3.84 -4.09 2.10
CA GLN A 224 -4.15 -4.37 0.70
C GLN A 224 -5.61 -4.01 0.35
N GLU A 225 -6.57 -4.33 1.22
CA GLU A 225 -7.97 -3.92 1.06
C GLU A 225 -8.11 -2.40 1.00
N THR A 226 -7.40 -1.70 1.90
CA THR A 226 -7.39 -0.23 1.90
C THR A 226 -6.80 0.31 0.59
N LEU A 227 -5.69 -0.25 0.14
CA LEU A 227 -5.02 0.17 -1.09
C LEU A 227 -5.90 -0.09 -2.33
N ALA A 228 -6.65 -1.19 -2.37
CA ALA A 228 -7.61 -1.48 -3.43
C ALA A 228 -8.75 -0.44 -3.49
N GLU A 229 -9.27 -0.02 -2.33
CA GLU A 229 -10.26 1.06 -2.28
C GLU A 229 -9.66 2.41 -2.67
N VAL A 230 -8.43 2.73 -2.25
CA VAL A 230 -7.71 3.93 -2.72
C VAL A 230 -7.63 3.96 -4.24
N HIS A 231 -7.33 2.83 -4.88
CA HIS A 231 -7.33 2.74 -6.34
C HIS A 231 -8.69 3.08 -6.95
N TYR A 232 -9.73 2.49 -6.40
CA TYR A 232 -11.08 2.71 -6.90
C TYR A 232 -11.51 4.17 -6.79
N GLU A 233 -11.29 4.79 -5.63
CA GLU A 233 -11.64 6.19 -5.41
C GLU A 233 -10.74 7.15 -6.21
N THR A 234 -9.43 6.84 -6.32
CA THR A 234 -8.51 7.58 -7.19
C THR A 234 -8.97 7.55 -8.65
N ALA A 235 -9.32 6.38 -9.17
CA ALA A 235 -9.79 6.23 -10.54
C ALA A 235 -11.12 6.98 -10.78
N ARG A 236 -12.06 6.91 -9.82
CA ARG A 236 -13.32 7.67 -9.88
C ARG A 236 -13.08 9.16 -9.92
N LYS A 237 -12.23 9.65 -9.03
CA LYS A 237 -11.88 11.07 -8.97
C LYS A 237 -11.16 11.52 -10.25
N LEU A 238 -10.17 10.76 -10.70
CA LEU A 238 -9.47 11.03 -11.95
C LEU A 238 -10.43 11.13 -13.13
N ARG A 239 -11.42 10.21 -13.24
CA ARG A 239 -12.44 10.25 -14.28
C ARG A 239 -13.28 11.55 -14.25
N SER A 240 -13.48 12.13 -13.07
CA SER A 240 -14.22 13.40 -12.95
C SER A 240 -13.38 14.63 -13.25
N LEU A 241 -12.05 14.52 -13.21
CA LEU A 241 -11.10 15.60 -13.45
C LEU A 241 -10.60 15.67 -14.90
N LEU A 242 -10.67 14.55 -15.62
CA LEU A 242 -10.41 14.43 -17.05
C LEU A 242 -11.68 14.74 -17.87
#